data_de3fc739a4a3b0bbb03bbf2c6d895cb4
#
_entry.id   de3fc739a4a3b0bbb03bbf2c6d895cb4
#
_cell.length_a   1.000
_cell.length_b   1.000
_cell.length_c   1.000
_cell.angle_alpha   90.00
_cell.angle_beta   90.00
_cell.angle_gamma   90.00
#
_symmetry.space_group_name_H-M   'P 1'
#
loop_
_entity.id
_entity.type
_entity.pdbx_description
1 polymer ?
#
loop_
_entity_poly.entity_id
_entity_poly.type
_entity_poly.pdbx_seq_one_letter_code
_entity_poly.pdbx_strand_id
1 'polypeptide(L)'
;MEGRRVVNNCKRTAGLFLMKSFFTFMLGIISVFIGGFPIQTYTYTCLQTFIIAVPGIFLSLEPSKEPLKPGFCGEILKHSIPAGFFILMTIIPLTLLQKFGVISPLSTETSITLAINIAGLIILFDLCKPFTKYHKFVYTLTVFLVSFFLIEMDPIFIHGTGLNIFIGAFKDGGNIITAFVSLFTNWSDCAFFTMEPVSYIYIIGVLVIGIPIYKLCKVGVLKFLHLIKNQINEISK
;
A
#
# COMPACT_ATOMS: atom_id res chain seq x y z
N MET A 1 27.79 -17.38 9.36
CA MET A 1 26.95 -17.22 8.15
C MET A 1 25.54 -16.65 8.45
N GLU A 2 24.97 -16.92 9.60
CA GLU A 2 23.62 -16.45 9.97
C GLU A 2 23.47 -14.92 10.08
N GLY A 3 24.45 -14.22 10.63
CA GLY A 3 24.38 -12.77 10.78
C GLY A 3 24.21 -12.00 9.46
N ARG A 4 24.82 -12.46 8.35
CA ARG A 4 24.63 -11.83 7.03
C ARG A 4 23.20 -11.97 6.51
N ARG A 5 22.60 -13.14 6.72
CA ARG A 5 21.21 -13.44 6.37
C ARG A 5 20.26 -12.50 7.11
N VAL A 6 20.43 -12.39 8.42
CA VAL A 6 19.60 -11.54 9.26
C VAL A 6 19.67 -10.07 8.81
N VAL A 7 20.86 -9.53 8.56
CA VAL A 7 21.04 -8.13 8.15
C VAL A 7 20.40 -7.86 6.78
N ASN A 8 20.58 -8.74 5.78
CA ASN A 8 20.00 -8.56 4.45
C ASN A 8 18.46 -8.64 4.48
N ASN A 9 17.93 -9.57 5.27
CA ASN A 9 16.47 -9.71 5.40
C ASN A 9 15.86 -8.52 6.18
N CYS A 10 16.50 -8.10 7.28
CA CYS A 10 16.12 -6.90 8.00
C CYS A 10 16.10 -5.66 7.11
N LYS A 11 17.01 -5.55 6.15
CA LYS A 11 17.08 -4.41 5.23
C LYS A 11 15.84 -4.29 4.36
N ARG A 12 15.35 -5.40 3.79
CA ARG A 12 14.14 -5.42 2.96
C ARG A 12 12.90 -5.09 3.79
N THR A 13 12.77 -5.74 4.95
CA THR A 13 11.63 -5.51 5.86
C THR A 13 11.64 -4.08 6.41
N ALA A 14 12.79 -3.58 6.87
CA ALA A 14 12.95 -2.21 7.33
C ALA A 14 12.60 -1.18 6.25
N GLY A 15 12.88 -1.48 4.98
CA GLY A 15 12.49 -0.65 3.84
C GLY A 15 10.99 -0.44 3.73
N LEU A 16 10.20 -1.51 3.91
CA LEU A 16 8.74 -1.44 3.90
C LEU A 16 8.18 -0.63 5.09
N PHE A 17 8.71 -0.86 6.29
CA PHE A 17 8.30 -0.10 7.48
C PHE A 17 8.66 1.38 7.39
N LEU A 18 9.85 1.69 6.90
CA LEU A 18 10.30 3.08 6.75
C LEU A 18 9.51 3.82 5.67
N MET A 19 9.17 3.14 4.55
CA MET A 19 8.26 3.66 3.54
C MET A 19 6.93 4.11 4.16
N LYS A 20 6.32 3.24 4.99
CA LYS A 20 5.07 3.53 5.69
C LYS A 20 5.23 4.75 6.60
N SER A 21 6.26 4.76 7.44
CA SER A 21 6.48 5.87 8.38
C SER A 21 6.69 7.20 7.64
N PHE A 22 7.44 7.17 6.54
CA PHE A 22 7.68 8.33 5.72
C PHE A 22 6.40 8.87 5.08
N PHE A 23 5.62 8.00 4.40
CA PHE A 23 4.39 8.45 3.75
C PHE A 23 3.37 8.95 4.76
N THR A 24 3.22 8.28 5.92
CA THR A 24 2.29 8.70 6.97
C THR A 24 2.69 10.07 7.56
N PHE A 25 3.97 10.27 7.80
CA PHE A 25 4.49 11.56 8.27
C PHE A 25 4.19 12.69 7.28
N MET A 26 4.48 12.48 6.00
CA MET A 26 4.19 13.46 4.94
C MET A 26 2.69 13.69 4.77
N LEU A 27 1.89 12.63 4.83
CA LEU A 27 0.44 12.75 4.76
C LEU A 27 -0.13 13.53 5.95
N GLY A 28 0.44 13.35 7.15
CA GLY A 28 0.09 14.13 8.33
C GLY A 28 0.33 15.63 8.12
N ILE A 29 1.45 16.02 7.52
CA ILE A 29 1.71 17.42 7.17
C ILE A 29 0.69 17.92 6.14
N ILE A 30 0.44 17.15 5.09
CA ILE A 30 -0.49 17.52 4.00
C ILE A 30 -1.92 17.61 4.51
N SER A 31 -2.33 16.77 5.47
CA SER A 31 -3.67 16.76 6.05
C SER A 31 -4.04 18.10 6.73
N VAL A 32 -3.06 18.82 7.25
CA VAL A 32 -3.26 20.17 7.83
C VAL A 32 -3.74 21.16 6.75
N PHE A 33 -3.20 21.06 5.53
CA PHE A 33 -3.57 21.92 4.40
C PHE A 33 -4.87 21.49 3.73
N ILE A 34 -5.19 20.21 3.75
CA ILE A 34 -6.41 19.66 3.16
C ILE A 34 -7.60 19.87 4.10
N GLY A 35 -7.38 19.98 5.41
CA GLY A 35 -8.42 20.16 6.42
C GLY A 35 -9.01 18.84 6.93
N GLY A 36 -8.29 17.72 6.77
CA GLY A 36 -8.68 16.40 7.27
C GLY A 36 -7.74 15.30 6.81
N PHE A 37 -7.77 14.15 7.49
CA PHE A 37 -6.93 13.02 7.14
C PHE A 37 -7.63 12.20 6.01
N PRO A 38 -7.03 12.10 4.81
CA PRO A 38 -7.73 11.59 3.63
C PRO A 38 -7.81 10.06 3.56
N ILE A 39 -7.31 9.35 4.57
CA ILE A 39 -7.28 7.88 4.59
C ILE A 39 -8.07 7.37 5.79
N GLN A 40 -8.94 6.42 5.53
CA GLN A 40 -9.67 5.70 6.58
C GLN A 40 -8.80 4.66 7.28
N THR A 41 -9.16 4.33 8.52
CA THR A 41 -8.39 3.38 9.36
C THR A 41 -8.29 2.00 8.72
N TYR A 42 -9.36 1.51 8.09
CA TYR A 42 -9.35 0.20 7.43
C TYR A 42 -8.40 0.14 6.23
N THR A 43 -8.32 1.22 5.42
CA THR A 43 -7.36 1.34 4.30
C THR A 43 -5.92 1.23 4.80
N TYR A 44 -5.63 1.94 5.89
CA TYR A 44 -4.31 1.91 6.52
C TYR A 44 -3.99 0.52 7.08
N THR A 45 -4.98 -0.15 7.70
CA THR A 45 -4.83 -1.50 8.23
C THR A 45 -4.57 -2.52 7.11
N CYS A 46 -5.28 -2.40 5.98
CA CYS A 46 -5.07 -3.24 4.81
C CYS A 46 -3.63 -3.13 4.29
N LEU A 47 -3.17 -1.91 4.03
CA LEU A 47 -1.79 -1.65 3.61
C LEU A 47 -0.77 -2.23 4.60
N GLN A 48 -0.97 -1.97 5.90
CA GLN A 48 -0.05 -2.40 6.94
C GLN A 48 0.03 -3.92 7.04
N THR A 49 -1.11 -4.60 7.02
CA THR A 49 -1.18 -6.05 7.24
C THR A 49 -0.72 -6.81 6.00
N PHE A 50 -1.31 -6.51 4.85
CA PHE A 50 -1.11 -7.36 3.67
C PHE A 50 0.08 -6.94 2.80
N ILE A 51 0.41 -5.66 2.73
CA ILE A 51 1.52 -5.17 1.89
C ILE A 51 2.84 -5.10 2.68
N ILE A 52 2.76 -4.86 4.00
CA ILE A 52 3.98 -4.67 4.82
C ILE A 52 4.24 -5.87 5.72
N ALA A 53 3.28 -6.24 6.59
CA ALA A 53 3.54 -7.26 7.61
C ALA A 53 3.68 -8.66 7.01
N VAL A 54 2.72 -9.10 6.19
CA VAL A 54 2.78 -10.44 5.59
C VAL A 54 4.02 -10.62 4.73
N PRO A 55 4.29 -9.79 3.70
CA PRO A 55 5.53 -9.95 2.94
C PRO A 55 6.79 -9.74 3.78
N GLY A 56 6.76 -8.82 4.75
CA GLY A 56 7.87 -8.57 5.66
C GLY A 56 8.27 -9.81 6.47
N ILE A 57 7.30 -10.57 6.99
CA ILE A 57 7.55 -11.84 7.69
C ILE A 57 8.20 -12.84 6.73
N PHE A 58 7.61 -13.08 5.57
CA PHE A 58 8.14 -14.03 4.60
C PHE A 58 9.54 -13.63 4.11
N LEU A 59 9.76 -12.37 3.76
CA LEU A 59 11.06 -11.87 3.32
C LEU A 59 12.12 -11.94 4.43
N SER A 60 11.73 -11.85 5.72
CA SER A 60 12.64 -12.01 6.84
C SER A 60 13.12 -13.46 7.03
N LEU A 61 12.33 -14.43 6.59
CA LEU A 61 12.64 -15.86 6.68
C LEU A 61 13.47 -16.39 5.50
N GLU A 62 13.66 -15.58 4.46
CA GLU A 62 14.37 -16.01 3.25
C GLU A 62 15.85 -16.34 3.55
N PRO A 63 16.39 -17.47 3.01
CA PRO A 63 17.80 -17.78 3.11
C PRO A 63 18.63 -16.93 2.13
N SER A 64 18.98 -15.70 2.51
CA SER A 64 19.83 -14.82 1.70
C SER A 64 21.30 -15.16 1.84
N LYS A 65 22.01 -15.31 0.70
CA LYS A 65 23.46 -15.53 0.60
C LYS A 65 24.21 -14.30 0.09
N GLU A 66 23.51 -13.17 -0.12
CA GLU A 66 24.13 -11.97 -0.68
C GLU A 66 25.20 -11.37 0.24
N PRO A 67 26.30 -10.85 -0.31
CA PRO A 67 27.32 -10.16 0.49
C PRO A 67 26.74 -8.86 1.08
N LEU A 68 27.15 -8.53 2.31
CA LEU A 68 26.77 -7.28 2.96
C LEU A 68 27.40 -6.10 2.22
N LYS A 69 26.57 -5.18 1.74
CA LYS A 69 27.03 -3.90 1.17
C LYS A 69 27.15 -2.86 2.29
N PRO A 70 28.22 -2.05 2.30
CA PRO A 70 28.35 -0.95 3.24
C PRO A 70 27.24 0.09 2.99
N GLY A 71 26.81 0.81 4.04
CA GLY A 71 25.80 1.85 3.93
C GLY A 71 24.34 1.37 4.10
N PHE A 72 24.10 0.51 5.09
CA PHE A 72 22.79 -0.07 5.41
C PHE A 72 21.63 0.96 5.39
N CYS A 73 21.75 2.05 6.16
CA CYS A 73 20.70 3.08 6.22
C CYS A 73 20.49 3.78 4.88
N GLY A 74 21.57 4.09 4.16
CA GLY A 74 21.46 4.79 2.87
C GLY A 74 20.75 3.96 1.80
N GLU A 75 20.94 2.65 1.80
CA GLU A 75 20.23 1.77 0.86
C GLU A 75 18.74 1.60 1.20
N ILE A 76 18.40 1.55 2.49
CA ILE A 76 16.99 1.53 2.93
C ILE A 76 16.29 2.82 2.50
N LEU A 77 16.88 3.97 2.77
CA LEU A 77 16.33 5.28 2.40
C LEU A 77 16.13 5.42 0.88
N LYS A 78 17.07 4.93 0.07
CA LYS A 78 16.95 4.95 -1.41
C LYS A 78 15.73 4.22 -1.95
N HIS A 79 15.20 3.24 -1.24
CA HIS A 79 13.99 2.51 -1.62
C HIS A 79 12.75 3.07 -0.94
N SER A 80 12.83 3.44 0.34
CA SER A 80 11.68 3.83 1.16
C SER A 80 11.14 5.21 0.82
N ILE A 81 12.01 6.20 0.59
CA ILE A 81 11.58 7.58 0.30
C ILE A 81 10.83 7.66 -1.03
N PRO A 82 11.37 7.13 -2.17
CA PRO A 82 10.63 7.15 -3.43
C PRO A 82 9.30 6.40 -3.36
N ALA A 83 9.26 5.28 -2.64
CA ALA A 83 8.06 4.49 -2.45
C ALA A 83 6.99 5.27 -1.68
N GLY A 84 7.36 5.96 -0.61
CA GLY A 84 6.43 6.81 0.14
C GLY A 84 5.92 7.99 -0.68
N PHE A 85 6.77 8.66 -1.47
CA PHE A 85 6.34 9.70 -2.41
C PHE A 85 5.37 9.15 -3.47
N PHE A 86 5.63 7.97 -3.99
CA PHE A 86 4.75 7.36 -4.98
C PHE A 86 3.34 7.12 -4.42
N ILE A 87 3.23 6.61 -3.17
CA ILE A 87 1.92 6.46 -2.50
C ILE A 87 1.24 7.82 -2.35
N LEU A 88 1.95 8.86 -1.93
CA LEU A 88 1.37 10.21 -1.82
C LEU A 88 0.83 10.72 -3.16
N MET A 89 1.57 10.49 -4.25
CA MET A 89 1.14 10.86 -5.61
C MET A 89 -0.14 10.13 -6.07
N THR A 90 -0.47 8.99 -5.48
CA THR A 90 -1.74 8.29 -5.76
C THR A 90 -2.91 8.80 -4.90
N ILE A 91 -2.65 9.40 -3.75
CA ILE A 91 -3.69 9.86 -2.82
C ILE A 91 -4.10 11.31 -3.13
N ILE A 92 -3.12 12.20 -3.31
CA ILE A 92 -3.35 13.64 -3.43
C ILE A 92 -4.32 13.99 -4.57
N PRO A 93 -4.19 13.45 -5.79
CA PRO A 93 -5.13 13.78 -6.86
C PRO A 93 -6.57 13.38 -6.55
N LEU A 94 -6.80 12.22 -5.93
CA LEU A 94 -8.14 11.76 -5.55
C LEU A 94 -8.78 12.67 -4.50
N THR A 95 -8.01 13.09 -3.50
CA THR A 95 -8.50 14.03 -2.48
C THR A 95 -8.80 15.42 -3.05
N LEU A 96 -8.03 15.86 -4.03
CA LEU A 96 -8.31 17.11 -4.73
C LEU A 96 -9.58 17.00 -5.59
N LEU A 97 -9.77 15.91 -6.33
CA LEU A 97 -10.97 15.66 -7.12
C LEU A 97 -12.23 15.65 -6.25
N GLN A 98 -12.16 15.06 -5.06
CA GLN A 98 -13.25 15.13 -4.07
C GLN A 98 -13.50 16.56 -3.62
N LYS A 99 -12.46 17.31 -3.30
CA LYS A 99 -12.58 18.70 -2.83
C LYS A 99 -13.18 19.63 -3.88
N PHE A 100 -12.93 19.35 -5.17
CA PHE A 100 -13.58 20.07 -6.29
C PHE A 100 -14.99 19.56 -6.62
N GLY A 101 -15.51 18.58 -5.89
CA GLY A 101 -16.86 18.03 -6.11
C GLY A 101 -17.00 17.16 -7.36
N VAL A 102 -15.88 16.69 -7.94
CA VAL A 102 -15.87 15.83 -9.14
C VAL A 102 -16.20 14.39 -8.78
N ILE A 103 -15.83 13.96 -7.58
CA ILE A 103 -16.04 12.59 -7.08
C ILE A 103 -16.71 12.67 -5.71
N SER A 104 -17.68 11.78 -5.45
CA SER A 104 -18.34 11.68 -4.15
C SER A 104 -17.38 11.20 -3.05
N PRO A 105 -17.62 11.54 -1.77
CA PRO A 105 -16.78 11.09 -0.65
C PRO A 105 -16.62 9.56 -0.61
N LEU A 106 -17.71 8.82 -0.82
CA LEU A 106 -17.70 7.36 -0.79
C LEU A 106 -16.84 6.75 -1.90
N SER A 107 -17.01 7.22 -3.15
CA SER A 107 -16.17 6.79 -4.28
C SER A 107 -14.70 7.15 -4.09
N THR A 108 -14.43 8.28 -3.41
CA THR A 108 -13.06 8.70 -3.09
C THR A 108 -12.40 7.73 -2.10
N GLU A 109 -13.09 7.35 -1.03
CA GLU A 109 -12.56 6.42 -0.02
C GLU A 109 -12.21 5.06 -0.63
N THR A 110 -13.12 4.51 -1.44
CA THR A 110 -12.87 3.24 -2.15
C THR A 110 -11.73 3.37 -3.14
N SER A 111 -11.69 4.48 -3.89
CA SER A 111 -10.63 4.73 -4.88
C SER A 111 -9.26 4.88 -4.23
N ILE A 112 -9.17 5.59 -3.10
CA ILE A 112 -7.92 5.73 -2.32
C ILE A 112 -7.48 4.35 -1.81
N THR A 113 -8.40 3.55 -1.30
CA THR A 113 -8.08 2.20 -0.81
C THR A 113 -7.49 1.33 -1.91
N LEU A 114 -8.12 1.30 -3.08
CA LEU A 114 -7.62 0.55 -4.23
C LEU A 114 -6.28 1.10 -4.73
N ALA A 115 -6.16 2.42 -4.90
CA ALA A 115 -4.95 3.06 -5.41
C ALA A 115 -3.74 2.83 -4.52
N ILE A 116 -3.90 2.93 -3.19
CA ILE A 116 -2.83 2.65 -2.22
C ILE A 116 -2.39 1.20 -2.27
N ASN A 117 -3.33 0.25 -2.32
CA ASN A 117 -2.99 -1.16 -2.37
C ASN A 117 -2.32 -1.54 -3.70
N ILE A 118 -2.76 -1.00 -4.83
CA ILE A 118 -2.09 -1.16 -6.12
C ILE A 118 -0.68 -0.56 -6.08
N ALA A 119 -0.52 0.66 -5.57
CA ALA A 119 0.79 1.28 -5.40
C ALA A 119 1.71 0.44 -4.51
N GLY A 120 1.19 -0.09 -3.41
CA GLY A 120 1.90 -1.01 -2.53
C GLY A 120 2.35 -2.29 -3.23
N LEU A 121 1.50 -2.90 -4.05
CA LEU A 121 1.85 -4.08 -4.87
C LEU A 121 2.93 -3.76 -5.91
N ILE A 122 2.91 -2.59 -6.54
CA ILE A 122 3.96 -2.13 -7.46
C ILE A 122 5.31 -2.00 -6.74
N ILE A 123 5.31 -1.43 -5.54
CA ILE A 123 6.51 -1.28 -4.71
C ILE A 123 7.04 -2.65 -4.29
N LEU A 124 6.15 -3.54 -3.83
CA LEU A 124 6.51 -4.90 -3.44
C LEU A 124 7.08 -5.69 -4.63
N PHE A 125 6.51 -5.49 -5.83
CA PHE A 125 7.04 -6.08 -7.07
C PHE A 125 8.50 -5.66 -7.34
N ASP A 126 8.85 -4.39 -7.14
CA ASP A 126 10.23 -3.91 -7.30
C ASP A 126 11.16 -4.46 -6.20
N LEU A 127 10.66 -4.58 -4.98
CA LEU A 127 11.41 -5.12 -3.84
C LEU A 127 11.69 -6.63 -3.97
N CYS A 128 10.79 -7.38 -4.60
CA CYS A 128 10.94 -8.81 -4.83
C CYS A 128 11.92 -9.15 -5.97
N LYS A 129 12.51 -8.17 -6.63
CA LYS A 129 13.57 -8.44 -7.64
C LYS A 129 14.90 -8.79 -6.97
N PRO A 130 15.67 -9.75 -7.50
CA PRO A 130 15.35 -10.69 -8.59
C PRO A 130 14.32 -11.75 -8.17
N PHE A 131 13.40 -12.09 -9.10
CA PHE A 131 12.31 -13.03 -8.82
C PHE A 131 12.81 -14.47 -8.69
N THR A 132 13.09 -14.90 -7.47
CA THR A 132 13.26 -16.31 -7.11
C THR A 132 11.90 -17.02 -7.05
N LYS A 133 11.89 -18.35 -7.00
CA LYS A 133 10.65 -19.12 -6.78
C LYS A 133 9.94 -18.69 -5.49
N TYR A 134 10.71 -18.38 -4.45
CA TYR A 134 10.23 -17.91 -3.16
C TYR A 134 9.57 -16.51 -3.28
N HIS A 135 10.23 -15.55 -3.93
CA HIS A 135 9.68 -14.20 -4.15
C HIS A 135 8.39 -14.23 -4.96
N LYS A 136 8.29 -15.11 -5.99
CA LYS A 136 7.06 -15.30 -6.75
C LYS A 136 5.92 -15.78 -5.85
N PHE A 137 6.20 -16.76 -4.98
CA PHE A 137 5.22 -17.25 -4.02
C PHE A 137 4.74 -16.14 -3.08
N VAL A 138 5.66 -15.39 -2.45
CA VAL A 138 5.31 -14.29 -1.53
C VAL A 138 4.49 -13.23 -2.23
N TYR A 139 4.89 -12.83 -3.44
CA TYR A 139 4.16 -11.83 -4.23
C TYR A 139 2.74 -12.31 -4.60
N THR A 140 2.60 -13.53 -5.11
CA THR A 140 1.30 -14.11 -5.48
C THR A 140 0.40 -14.26 -4.26
N LEU A 141 0.93 -14.71 -3.13
CA LEU A 141 0.20 -14.80 -1.86
C LEU A 141 -0.30 -13.41 -1.42
N THR A 142 0.55 -12.40 -1.51
CA THR A 142 0.17 -11.01 -1.16
C THR A 142 -0.93 -10.48 -2.07
N VAL A 143 -0.81 -10.67 -3.40
CA VAL A 143 -1.85 -10.27 -4.36
C VAL A 143 -3.17 -10.95 -4.03
N PHE A 144 -3.15 -12.27 -3.76
CA PHE A 144 -4.35 -13.02 -3.39
C PHE A 144 -5.00 -12.46 -2.10
N LEU A 145 -4.21 -12.26 -1.04
CA LEU A 145 -4.71 -11.75 0.24
C LEU A 145 -5.26 -10.32 0.12
N VAL A 146 -4.58 -9.44 -0.61
CA VAL A 146 -5.06 -8.07 -0.85
C VAL A 146 -6.37 -8.10 -1.64
N SER A 147 -6.45 -8.88 -2.72
CA SER A 147 -7.66 -8.97 -3.54
C SER A 147 -8.82 -9.55 -2.74
N PHE A 148 -8.57 -10.61 -1.99
CA PHE A 148 -9.57 -11.22 -1.11
C PHE A 148 -10.08 -10.22 -0.08
N PHE A 149 -9.17 -9.52 0.62
CA PHE A 149 -9.55 -8.54 1.64
C PHE A 149 -10.33 -7.36 1.05
N LEU A 150 -9.92 -6.84 -0.11
CA LEU A 150 -10.62 -5.73 -0.75
C LEU A 150 -12.05 -6.08 -1.17
N ILE A 151 -12.28 -7.31 -1.61
CA ILE A 151 -13.61 -7.79 -2.01
C ILE A 151 -14.49 -8.01 -0.78
N GLU A 152 -13.96 -8.67 0.25
CA GLU A 152 -14.76 -9.10 1.42
C GLU A 152 -14.97 -8.00 2.45
N MET A 153 -14.00 -7.09 2.61
CA MET A 153 -14.08 -6.08 3.66
C MET A 153 -14.76 -4.78 3.23
N ASP A 154 -14.90 -4.57 1.92
CA ASP A 154 -15.55 -3.38 1.38
C ASP A 154 -17.03 -3.26 1.85
N PRO A 155 -17.88 -4.29 1.76
CA PRO A 155 -19.23 -4.23 2.30
C PRO A 155 -19.28 -4.04 3.82
N ILE A 156 -18.30 -4.56 4.57
CA ILE A 156 -18.29 -4.52 6.03
C ILE A 156 -17.88 -3.15 6.55
N PHE A 157 -16.82 -2.56 6.01
CA PHE A 157 -16.21 -1.37 6.58
C PHE A 157 -16.63 -0.08 5.92
N ILE A 158 -16.94 -0.08 4.62
CA ILE A 158 -17.28 1.14 3.89
C ILE A 158 -18.78 1.45 3.99
N HIS A 159 -19.63 0.46 3.80
CA HIS A 159 -21.08 0.65 3.82
C HIS A 159 -21.77 0.29 5.14
N GLY A 160 -21.09 -0.39 6.06
CA GLY A 160 -21.69 -0.94 7.28
C GLY A 160 -22.76 -2.01 7.02
N THR A 161 -23.06 -2.29 5.74
CA THR A 161 -24.07 -3.25 5.31
C THR A 161 -23.65 -4.68 5.66
N GLY A 162 -22.37 -5.02 5.46
CA GLY A 162 -21.87 -6.35 5.75
C GLY A 162 -21.97 -6.71 7.25
N LEU A 163 -21.71 -5.76 8.15
CA LEU A 163 -21.89 -5.97 9.58
C LEU A 163 -23.36 -6.16 9.92
N ASN A 164 -24.26 -5.40 9.29
CA ASN A 164 -25.71 -5.53 9.49
C ASN A 164 -26.24 -6.86 8.91
N ILE A 165 -25.72 -7.31 7.75
CA ILE A 165 -26.03 -8.61 7.16
C ILE A 165 -25.54 -9.75 8.08
N PHE A 166 -24.31 -9.63 8.62
CA PHE A 166 -23.75 -10.59 9.53
C PHE A 166 -24.57 -10.67 10.85
N ILE A 167 -24.90 -9.53 11.44
CA ILE A 167 -25.75 -9.46 12.64
C ILE A 167 -27.18 -9.93 12.35
N GLY A 168 -27.73 -9.59 11.17
CA GLY A 168 -29.06 -10.03 10.73
C GLY A 168 -29.13 -11.56 10.63
N ALA A 169 -28.14 -12.17 9.98
CA ALA A 169 -28.07 -13.63 9.85
C ALA A 169 -27.99 -14.36 11.20
N PHE A 170 -27.41 -13.71 12.24
CA PHE A 170 -27.45 -14.22 13.60
C PHE A 170 -28.82 -14.05 14.28
N LYS A 171 -29.50 -12.93 14.06
CA LYS A 171 -30.82 -12.65 14.62
C LYS A 171 -31.90 -13.59 14.06
N ASP A 172 -31.75 -13.99 12.81
CA ASP A 172 -32.68 -14.91 12.11
C ASP A 172 -32.39 -16.39 12.42
N GLY A 173 -31.61 -16.67 13.48
CA GLY A 173 -31.33 -18.05 13.92
C GLY A 173 -30.29 -18.78 13.09
N GLY A 174 -29.56 -18.09 12.24
CA GLY A 174 -28.49 -18.64 11.43
C GLY A 174 -27.21 -18.94 12.21
N ASN A 175 -26.45 -19.93 11.73
CA ASN A 175 -25.14 -20.29 12.26
C ASN A 175 -24.05 -19.34 11.73
N ILE A 176 -22.87 -19.30 12.40
CA ILE A 176 -21.68 -18.56 11.93
C ILE A 176 -21.38 -18.81 10.44
N ILE A 177 -21.58 -20.05 9.98
CA ILE A 177 -21.35 -20.45 8.59
C ILE A 177 -22.34 -19.75 7.64
N THR A 178 -23.62 -19.68 7.98
CA THR A 178 -24.64 -18.99 7.17
C THR A 178 -24.43 -17.49 7.14
N ALA A 179 -24.02 -16.89 8.27
CA ALA A 179 -23.62 -15.49 8.34
C ALA A 179 -22.39 -15.19 7.48
N PHE A 180 -21.41 -16.10 7.47
CA PHE A 180 -20.24 -15.98 6.60
C PHE A 180 -20.61 -16.12 5.11
N VAL A 181 -21.44 -17.10 4.78
CA VAL A 181 -21.91 -17.31 3.40
C VAL A 181 -22.72 -16.12 2.89
N SER A 182 -23.54 -15.47 3.72
CA SER A 182 -24.30 -14.29 3.32
C SER A 182 -23.42 -13.08 2.99
N LEU A 183 -22.24 -12.93 3.60
CA LEU A 183 -21.24 -11.94 3.21
C LEU A 183 -20.71 -12.19 1.78
N PHE A 184 -20.47 -13.46 1.42
CA PHE A 184 -19.98 -13.86 0.10
C PHE A 184 -21.04 -13.79 -1.01
N THR A 185 -22.32 -13.84 -0.69
CA THR A 185 -23.40 -13.84 -1.70
C THR A 185 -23.88 -12.44 -2.09
N ASN A 186 -23.62 -11.42 -1.27
CA ASN A 186 -24.08 -10.04 -1.51
C ASN A 186 -23.03 -9.16 -2.21
N TRP A 187 -22.46 -9.68 -3.30
CA TRP A 187 -21.43 -8.96 -4.07
C TRP A 187 -21.94 -7.71 -4.80
N SER A 188 -23.27 -7.62 -5.04
CA SER A 188 -23.90 -6.48 -5.72
C SER A 188 -23.76 -5.17 -4.94
N ASP A 189 -23.56 -5.23 -3.62
CA ASP A 189 -23.46 -4.08 -2.73
C ASP A 189 -22.02 -3.64 -2.44
N CYS A 190 -21.06 -4.23 -3.17
CA CYS A 190 -19.66 -3.87 -3.07
C CYS A 190 -19.43 -2.46 -3.63
N ALA A 191 -18.85 -1.55 -2.85
CA ALA A 191 -18.57 -0.17 -3.27
C ALA A 191 -17.70 -0.09 -4.52
N PHE A 192 -16.91 -1.15 -4.78
CA PHE A 192 -16.13 -1.27 -6.01
C PHE A 192 -17.00 -1.19 -7.28
N PHE A 193 -18.20 -1.77 -7.27
CA PHE A 193 -19.10 -1.74 -8.43
C PHE A 193 -19.93 -0.47 -8.53
N THR A 194 -19.98 0.35 -7.47
CA THR A 194 -20.78 1.58 -7.41
C THR A 194 -19.96 2.87 -7.55
N MET A 195 -18.66 2.76 -7.85
CA MET A 195 -17.79 3.91 -8.05
C MET A 195 -18.15 4.73 -9.29
N GLU A 196 -17.87 6.01 -9.24
CA GLU A 196 -18.03 6.89 -10.38
C GLU A 196 -17.05 6.57 -11.53
N PRO A 197 -17.41 6.80 -12.80
CA PRO A 197 -16.56 6.49 -13.96
C PRO A 197 -15.16 7.12 -13.90
N VAL A 198 -15.05 8.33 -13.34
CA VAL A 198 -13.77 9.04 -13.16
C VAL A 198 -12.83 8.25 -12.24
N SER A 199 -13.37 7.61 -11.21
CA SER A 199 -12.61 6.77 -10.26
C SER A 199 -12.03 5.54 -10.93
N TYR A 200 -12.79 4.87 -11.80
CA TYR A 200 -12.29 3.72 -12.57
C TYR A 200 -11.16 4.11 -13.52
N ILE A 201 -11.32 5.22 -14.24
CA ILE A 201 -10.28 5.74 -15.15
C ILE A 201 -8.99 6.02 -14.37
N TYR A 202 -9.12 6.63 -13.17
CA TYR A 202 -7.97 6.90 -12.32
C TYR A 202 -7.25 5.62 -11.87
N ILE A 203 -8.00 4.61 -11.42
CA ILE A 203 -7.44 3.33 -10.96
C ILE A 203 -6.74 2.59 -12.10
N ILE A 204 -7.36 2.55 -13.29
CA ILE A 204 -6.75 1.99 -14.50
C ILE A 204 -5.46 2.77 -14.84
N GLY A 205 -5.48 4.09 -14.72
CA GLY A 205 -4.30 4.94 -14.88
C GLY A 205 -3.17 4.55 -13.91
N VAL A 206 -3.47 4.34 -12.63
CA VAL A 206 -2.48 3.90 -11.62
C VAL A 206 -1.93 2.51 -11.96
N LEU A 207 -2.75 1.59 -12.47
CA LEU A 207 -2.31 0.26 -12.89
C LEU A 207 -1.36 0.32 -14.10
N VAL A 208 -1.70 1.11 -15.11
CA VAL A 208 -0.95 1.15 -16.39
C VAL A 208 0.30 2.03 -16.27
N ILE A 209 0.14 3.23 -15.70
CA ILE A 209 1.21 4.24 -15.65
C ILE A 209 1.96 4.20 -14.31
N GLY A 210 1.47 3.48 -13.31
CA GLY A 210 2.07 3.42 -11.98
C GLY A 210 3.52 2.92 -11.97
N ILE A 211 3.84 1.90 -12.75
CA ILE A 211 5.22 1.38 -12.83
C ILE A 211 6.20 2.42 -13.38
N PRO A 212 5.94 3.09 -14.54
CA PRO A 212 6.81 4.15 -15.02
C PRO A 212 6.87 5.36 -14.08
N ILE A 213 5.76 5.78 -13.46
CA ILE A 213 5.76 6.87 -12.48
C ILE A 213 6.61 6.51 -11.26
N TYR A 214 6.48 5.31 -10.73
CA TYR A 214 7.32 4.85 -9.62
C TYR A 214 8.81 4.89 -9.97
N LYS A 215 9.19 4.45 -11.17
CA LYS A 215 10.59 4.54 -11.64
C LYS A 215 11.08 5.99 -11.75
N LEU A 216 10.24 6.90 -12.25
CA LEU A 216 10.54 8.33 -12.31
C LEU A 216 10.73 8.93 -10.91
N CYS A 217 9.84 8.63 -9.97
CA CYS A 217 9.98 9.02 -8.56
C CYS A 217 11.31 8.52 -7.97
N LYS A 218 11.66 7.26 -8.24
CA LYS A 218 12.92 6.66 -7.77
C LYS A 218 14.14 7.41 -8.31
N VAL A 219 14.17 7.71 -9.59
CA VAL A 219 15.26 8.47 -10.21
C VAL A 219 15.32 9.91 -9.68
N GLY A 220 14.19 10.59 -9.58
CA GLY A 220 14.11 11.96 -9.07
C GLY A 220 14.61 12.09 -7.64
N VAL A 221 14.11 11.24 -6.75
CA VAL A 221 14.52 11.23 -5.34
C VAL A 221 16.00 10.87 -5.18
N LEU A 222 16.51 9.90 -5.97
CA LEU A 222 17.93 9.55 -5.91
C LEU A 222 18.84 10.69 -6.36
N LYS A 223 18.47 11.44 -7.40
CA LYS A 223 19.19 12.65 -7.83
C LYS A 223 19.19 13.72 -6.72
N PHE A 224 18.03 13.96 -6.10
CA PHE A 224 17.87 14.91 -5.01
C PHE A 224 18.74 14.54 -3.79
N LEU A 225 18.72 13.27 -3.37
CA LEU A 225 19.57 12.79 -2.27
C LEU A 225 21.07 12.91 -2.60
N HIS A 226 21.45 12.71 -3.85
CA HIS A 226 22.85 12.89 -4.28
C HIS A 226 23.27 14.37 -4.22
N LEU A 227 22.39 15.29 -4.63
CA LEU A 227 22.65 16.74 -4.53
C LEU A 227 22.82 17.18 -3.07
N ILE A 228 21.94 16.74 -2.17
CA ILE A 228 22.05 17.04 -0.73
C ILE A 228 23.38 16.53 -0.16
N LYS A 229 23.75 15.29 -0.51
CA LYS A 229 25.01 14.71 -0.04
C LYS A 229 26.24 15.51 -0.50
N ASN A 230 26.23 16.00 -1.73
CA ASN A 230 27.31 16.82 -2.25
C ASN A 230 27.40 18.18 -1.53
N GLN A 231 26.27 18.83 -1.28
CA GLN A 231 26.21 20.09 -0.52
C GLN A 231 26.72 19.90 0.92
N ILE A 232 26.34 18.83 1.60
CA ILE A 232 26.82 18.55 2.96
C ILE A 232 28.34 18.32 2.95
N ASN A 233 28.88 17.62 1.95
CA ASN A 233 30.31 17.39 1.83
C ASN A 233 31.10 18.69 1.52
N GLU A 234 30.49 19.66 0.83
CA GLU A 234 31.10 20.99 0.60
C GLU A 234 31.11 21.85 1.87
N ILE A 235 30.06 21.79 2.70
CA ILE A 235 29.97 22.52 3.97
C ILE A 235 30.91 21.93 5.02
N SER A 236 31.25 20.64 4.92
CA SER A 236 32.13 19.96 5.88
C SER A 236 33.63 20.07 5.56
N LYS A 237 33.99 20.75 4.47
CA LYS A 237 35.36 21.12 4.10
C LYS A 237 35.69 22.53 4.49
#